data_e173a98c51e011a12d49867cb87968ce
#
_entry.id   e173a98c51e011a12d49867cb87968ce
#
_cell.length_a   1.000
_cell.length_b   1.000
_cell.length_c   1.000
_cell.angle_alpha   90.00
_cell.angle_beta   90.00
_cell.angle_gamma   90.00
#
_symmetry.space_group_name_H-M   'P 1'
#
loop_
_entity.id
_entity.type
_entity.pdbx_description
1 polymer ?
#
loop_
_entity_poly.entity_id
_entity_poly.type
_entity_poly.pdbx_seq_one_letter_code
_entity_poly.pdbx_strand_id
1 'polypeptide(L)'
;TGTNGKTSTAHFIAQALTSANAISAGVIGTLGIGTSGKMQTSLNTTPDALTIHRAIHSMQLDGLENIVMEVSSHALRQARVAGVNFDIGVFTNLSREHLDYHGDMDSYAQAKRQLFLTESLHSAVINIDDEYGQQLANDLKDDLKLITYAVGEKPKAGNTQNHVCGVVKESGIARLSIDVQSPWGEGNITSKLTGAFNVSNLLASLSVLCLSGVEFENSLKLLSELEAVPGRMECFTKNARPRVIVDY
;
A
#
# COMPACT_ATOMS: atom_id res chain seq x y z
N THR A 1 2.67 -5.16 -3.43
CA THR A 1 1.99 -6.27 -4.09
C THR A 1 0.86 -6.84 -3.22
N GLY A 2 -0.01 -7.66 -3.77
CA GLY A 2 -1.14 -8.34 -3.11
C GLY A 2 -2.27 -8.62 -4.09
N THR A 3 -3.33 -9.28 -3.67
CA THR A 3 -4.53 -9.47 -4.50
C THR A 3 -5.32 -8.17 -4.52
N ASN A 4 -5.74 -7.69 -3.37
CA ASN A 4 -6.54 -6.47 -3.18
C ASN A 4 -5.74 -5.37 -2.46
N GLY A 5 -6.22 -4.12 -2.52
CA GLY A 5 -5.66 -2.99 -1.77
C GLY A 5 -4.43 -2.31 -2.39
N LYS A 6 -3.83 -2.87 -3.44
CA LYS A 6 -2.64 -2.27 -4.09
C LYS A 6 -2.84 -0.81 -4.48
N THR A 7 -3.89 -0.54 -5.26
CA THR A 7 -4.19 0.80 -5.77
C THR A 7 -4.46 1.78 -4.63
N SER A 8 -5.33 1.41 -3.69
CA SER A 8 -5.64 2.28 -2.55
C SER A 8 -4.40 2.58 -1.73
N THR A 9 -3.64 1.56 -1.33
CA THR A 9 -2.41 1.73 -0.54
C THR A 9 -1.37 2.58 -1.28
N ALA A 10 -1.14 2.33 -2.58
CA ALA A 10 -0.19 3.11 -3.36
C ALA A 10 -0.57 4.59 -3.44
N HIS A 11 -1.84 4.89 -3.69
CA HIS A 11 -2.33 6.26 -3.76
C HIS A 11 -2.36 6.95 -2.39
N PHE A 12 -2.69 6.24 -1.31
CA PHE A 12 -2.66 6.79 0.07
C PHE A 12 -1.24 7.18 0.46
N ILE A 13 -0.25 6.32 0.19
CA ILE A 13 1.16 6.61 0.43
C ILE A 13 1.58 7.84 -0.40
N ALA A 14 1.26 7.88 -1.69
CA ALA A 14 1.65 8.97 -2.56
C ALA A 14 1.00 10.31 -2.17
N GLN A 15 -0.28 10.32 -1.79
CA GLN A 15 -0.96 11.51 -1.28
C GLN A 15 -0.28 12.02 -0.01
N ALA A 16 -0.03 11.14 0.96
CA ALA A 16 0.57 11.50 2.24
C ALA A 16 2.02 11.99 2.07
N LEU A 17 2.86 11.33 1.27
CA LEU A 17 4.23 11.78 0.99
C LEU A 17 4.27 13.13 0.27
N THR A 18 3.36 13.36 -0.68
CA THR A 18 3.23 14.67 -1.35
C THR A 18 2.92 15.78 -0.34
N SER A 19 2.01 15.52 0.59
CA SER A 19 1.62 16.49 1.62
C SER A 19 2.72 16.68 2.68
N ALA A 20 3.48 15.62 3.02
CA ALA A 20 4.55 15.68 4.01
C ALA A 20 5.75 16.52 3.55
N ASN A 21 6.14 16.36 2.29
CA ASN A 21 7.41 16.88 1.78
C ASN A 21 7.25 18.14 0.90
N ALA A 22 6.01 18.53 0.59
CA ALA A 22 5.68 19.54 -0.41
C ALA A 22 6.27 19.25 -1.83
N ILE A 23 6.75 18.01 -2.04
CA ILE A 23 7.26 17.50 -3.32
C ILE A 23 6.31 16.36 -3.75
N SER A 24 5.81 16.43 -4.97
CA SER A 24 4.89 15.41 -5.49
C SER A 24 5.53 14.03 -5.48
N ALA A 25 4.80 13.03 -5.02
CA ALA A 25 5.19 11.64 -5.20
C ALA A 25 4.67 11.10 -6.54
N GLY A 26 5.52 10.35 -7.25
CA GLY A 26 5.14 9.66 -8.47
C GLY A 26 4.36 8.39 -8.17
N VAL A 27 3.43 8.02 -9.03
CA VAL A 27 2.69 6.75 -8.97
C VAL A 27 2.80 6.03 -10.29
N ILE A 28 3.02 4.71 -10.23
CA ILE A 28 2.92 3.78 -11.35
C ILE A 28 1.93 2.68 -10.95
N GLY A 29 0.75 2.65 -11.57
CA GLY A 29 -0.28 1.72 -11.14
C GLY A 29 -1.49 1.63 -12.07
N THR A 30 -2.56 1.05 -11.55
CA THR A 30 -3.81 0.78 -12.28
C THR A 30 -4.43 2.06 -12.85
N LEU A 31 -4.39 3.17 -12.12
CA LEU A 31 -4.94 4.44 -12.58
C LEU A 31 -4.01 5.18 -13.55
N GLY A 32 -2.81 4.66 -13.80
CA GLY A 32 -1.87 5.21 -14.76
C GLY A 32 -0.48 5.48 -14.17
N ILE A 33 0.25 6.35 -14.84
CA ILE A 33 1.63 6.77 -14.52
C ILE A 33 1.66 8.29 -14.39
N GLY A 34 2.18 8.83 -13.30
CA GLY A 34 2.29 10.27 -13.10
C GLY A 34 2.23 10.69 -11.65
N THR A 35 1.77 11.92 -11.41
CA THR A 35 1.50 12.47 -10.08
C THR A 35 0.01 12.71 -9.90
N SER A 36 -0.45 12.94 -8.66
CA SER A 36 -1.85 13.28 -8.40
C SER A 36 -2.30 14.45 -9.29
N GLY A 37 -3.40 14.29 -10.01
CA GLY A 37 -3.92 15.27 -10.95
C GLY A 37 -3.28 15.30 -12.35
N LYS A 38 -2.19 14.57 -12.58
CA LYS A 38 -1.50 14.47 -13.89
C LYS A 38 -1.12 13.02 -14.20
N MET A 39 -2.13 12.16 -14.33
CA MET A 39 -1.95 10.74 -14.65
C MET A 39 -2.08 10.48 -16.14
N GLN A 40 -1.15 9.74 -16.72
CA GLN A 40 -1.27 9.18 -18.06
C GLN A 40 -1.78 7.74 -17.95
N THR A 41 -2.80 7.39 -18.71
CA THR A 41 -3.36 6.03 -18.70
C THR A 41 -2.32 4.99 -19.09
N SER A 42 -2.35 3.86 -18.38
CA SER A 42 -1.54 2.68 -18.68
C SER A 42 -2.45 1.51 -19.03
N LEU A 43 -2.02 0.65 -19.94
CA LEU A 43 -2.77 -0.57 -20.33
C LEU A 43 -2.74 -1.64 -19.23
N ASN A 44 -1.75 -1.59 -18.35
CA ASN A 44 -1.53 -2.58 -17.31
C ASN A 44 -1.30 -1.89 -15.96
N THR A 45 -1.75 -2.53 -14.88
CA THR A 45 -1.43 -2.10 -13.50
C THR A 45 0.08 -1.91 -13.30
N THR A 46 0.88 -2.79 -13.85
CA THR A 46 2.35 -2.72 -13.88
C THR A 46 2.77 -2.81 -15.33
N PRO A 47 3.27 -1.74 -15.94
CA PRO A 47 3.68 -1.70 -17.35
C PRO A 47 4.84 -2.66 -17.66
N ASP A 48 5.27 -2.67 -18.91
CA ASP A 48 6.50 -3.34 -19.33
C ASP A 48 7.76 -2.64 -18.74
N ALA A 49 8.88 -3.35 -18.71
CA ALA A 49 10.11 -2.87 -18.09
C ALA A 49 10.61 -1.56 -18.70
N LEU A 50 10.55 -1.41 -20.02
CA LEU A 50 11.02 -0.18 -20.69
C LEU A 50 10.17 1.03 -20.29
N THR A 51 8.86 0.86 -20.25
CA THR A 51 7.90 1.89 -19.82
C THR A 51 8.15 2.28 -18.36
N ILE A 52 8.38 1.30 -17.47
CA ILE A 52 8.70 1.55 -16.05
C ILE A 52 9.97 2.37 -15.91
N HIS A 53 11.07 1.96 -16.53
CA HIS A 53 12.35 2.66 -16.43
C HIS A 53 12.30 4.07 -17.03
N ARG A 54 11.59 4.27 -18.14
CA ARG A 54 11.36 5.60 -18.70
C ARG A 54 10.55 6.48 -17.77
N ALA A 55 9.49 5.93 -17.16
CA ALA A 55 8.66 6.66 -16.22
C ALA A 55 9.46 7.11 -14.97
N ILE A 56 10.21 6.18 -14.37
CA ILE A 56 11.09 6.49 -13.23
C ILE A 56 12.10 7.57 -13.60
N HIS A 57 12.77 7.45 -14.74
CA HIS A 57 13.74 8.43 -15.19
C HIS A 57 13.10 9.81 -15.43
N SER A 58 11.93 9.87 -16.07
CA SER A 58 11.20 11.13 -16.26
C SER A 58 10.81 11.76 -14.93
N MET A 59 10.29 10.97 -13.99
CA MET A 59 9.94 11.44 -12.65
C MET A 59 11.16 12.00 -11.88
N GLN A 60 12.32 11.35 -12.01
CA GLN A 60 13.57 11.85 -11.43
C GLN A 60 14.00 13.20 -12.05
N LEU A 61 13.88 13.35 -13.38
CA LEU A 61 14.16 14.63 -14.06
C LEU A 61 13.21 15.74 -13.64
N ASP A 62 11.96 15.38 -13.32
CA ASP A 62 10.95 16.31 -12.78
C ASP A 62 11.15 16.61 -11.28
N GLY A 63 12.20 16.06 -10.65
CA GLY A 63 12.57 16.31 -9.25
C GLY A 63 11.73 15.53 -8.23
N LEU A 64 11.05 14.45 -8.62
CA LEU A 64 10.32 13.61 -7.69
C LEU A 64 11.29 12.71 -6.91
N GLU A 65 11.21 12.78 -5.58
CA GLU A 65 12.07 12.00 -4.67
C GLU A 65 11.44 10.64 -4.31
N ASN A 66 10.12 10.54 -4.37
CA ASN A 66 9.37 9.35 -4.00
C ASN A 66 8.58 8.82 -5.18
N ILE A 67 8.68 7.53 -5.45
CA ILE A 67 7.89 6.84 -6.47
C ILE A 67 7.24 5.61 -5.83
N VAL A 68 5.92 5.55 -5.93
CA VAL A 68 5.11 4.45 -5.39
C VAL A 68 4.60 3.61 -6.56
N MET A 69 4.84 2.31 -6.52
CA MET A 69 4.49 1.41 -7.62
C MET A 69 3.58 0.27 -7.18
N GLU A 70 2.53 0.03 -7.94
CA GLU A 70 1.78 -1.22 -7.86
C GLU A 70 2.53 -2.33 -8.61
N VAL A 71 2.93 -3.38 -7.90
CA VAL A 71 3.66 -4.51 -8.49
C VAL A 71 2.74 -5.74 -8.50
N SER A 72 2.23 -6.09 -9.68
CA SER A 72 1.38 -7.26 -9.88
C SER A 72 2.20 -8.56 -9.93
N SER A 73 1.55 -9.68 -9.59
CA SER A 73 2.18 -11.01 -9.71
C SER A 73 2.59 -11.36 -11.14
N HIS A 74 1.81 -10.92 -12.13
CA HIS A 74 2.17 -11.05 -13.55
C HIS A 74 3.47 -10.31 -13.87
N ALA A 75 3.62 -9.08 -13.35
CA ALA A 75 4.82 -8.29 -13.59
C ALA A 75 6.06 -8.93 -12.97
N LEU A 76 5.92 -9.48 -11.76
CA LEU A 76 7.00 -10.22 -11.09
C LEU A 76 7.38 -11.48 -11.88
N ARG A 77 6.38 -12.29 -12.26
CA ARG A 77 6.61 -13.50 -13.05
C ARG A 77 7.26 -13.22 -14.42
N GLN A 78 6.93 -12.08 -15.03
CA GLN A 78 7.41 -11.65 -16.34
C GLN A 78 8.65 -10.75 -16.25
N ALA A 79 9.26 -10.61 -15.07
CA ALA A 79 10.42 -9.75 -14.83
C ALA A 79 10.26 -8.29 -15.30
N ARG A 80 9.03 -7.75 -15.33
CA ARG A 80 8.76 -6.37 -15.77
C ARG A 80 9.40 -5.32 -14.86
N VAL A 81 9.65 -5.67 -13.62
CA VAL A 81 10.30 -4.80 -12.61
C VAL A 81 11.78 -5.12 -12.43
N ALA A 82 12.39 -5.91 -13.32
CA ALA A 82 13.81 -6.20 -13.27
C ALA A 82 14.64 -4.90 -13.36
N GLY A 83 15.64 -4.78 -12.51
CA GLY A 83 16.49 -3.59 -12.42
C GLY A 83 15.86 -2.38 -11.71
N VAL A 84 14.63 -2.50 -11.21
CA VAL A 84 14.05 -1.49 -10.30
C VAL A 84 14.54 -1.76 -8.88
N ASN A 85 15.16 -0.75 -8.27
CA ASN A 85 15.56 -0.81 -6.87
C ASN A 85 14.39 -0.37 -5.99
N PHE A 86 13.92 -1.27 -5.14
CA PHE A 86 12.87 -1.00 -4.17
C PHE A 86 13.49 -0.83 -2.80
N ASP A 87 13.13 0.25 -2.08
CA ASP A 87 13.52 0.47 -0.69
C ASP A 87 12.57 -0.24 0.27
N ILE A 88 11.26 -0.18 -0.02
CA ILE A 88 10.20 -0.72 0.84
C ILE A 88 9.25 -1.59 0.00
N GLY A 89 9.07 -2.84 0.40
CA GLY A 89 8.08 -3.75 -0.16
C GLY A 89 6.85 -3.87 0.73
N VAL A 90 5.65 -3.81 0.16
CA VAL A 90 4.39 -3.97 0.90
C VAL A 90 3.64 -5.19 0.39
N PHE A 91 3.21 -6.08 1.30
CA PHE A 91 2.30 -7.18 1.04
C PHE A 91 0.94 -6.91 1.68
N THR A 92 -0.11 -6.80 0.88
CA THR A 92 -1.46 -6.49 1.38
C THR A 92 -2.28 -7.72 1.71
N ASN A 93 -2.37 -8.68 0.82
CA ASN A 93 -3.10 -9.95 1.02
C ASN A 93 -2.92 -10.91 -0.17
N LEU A 94 -3.35 -12.15 0.03
CA LEU A 94 -3.45 -13.18 -1.00
C LEU A 94 -4.82 -13.85 -0.94
N SER A 95 -5.62 -13.71 -1.98
CA SER A 95 -6.88 -14.42 -2.14
C SER A 95 -6.95 -15.08 -3.52
N ARG A 96 -7.90 -15.99 -3.70
CA ARG A 96 -8.03 -16.80 -4.92
C ARG A 96 -8.37 -15.94 -6.13
N GLU A 97 -7.35 -15.63 -6.94
CA GLU A 97 -7.45 -14.85 -8.18
C GLU A 97 -6.32 -15.25 -9.14
N HIS A 98 -6.47 -14.99 -10.44
CA HIS A 98 -5.46 -15.23 -11.46
C HIS A 98 -4.91 -16.66 -11.53
N LEU A 99 -5.70 -17.68 -11.16
CA LEU A 99 -5.29 -19.10 -11.24
C LEU A 99 -5.24 -19.61 -12.68
N ASP A 100 -5.96 -18.98 -13.59
CA ASP A 100 -5.86 -19.19 -15.04
C ASP A 100 -4.44 -18.92 -15.55
N TYR A 101 -3.72 -17.98 -14.94
CA TYR A 101 -2.34 -17.64 -15.31
C TYR A 101 -1.30 -18.37 -14.46
N HIS A 102 -1.50 -18.47 -13.14
CA HIS A 102 -0.51 -19.02 -12.21
C HIS A 102 -0.63 -20.53 -12.03
N GLY A 103 -1.80 -21.14 -12.36
CA GLY A 103 -2.10 -22.56 -12.18
C GLY A 103 -2.66 -22.87 -10.79
N ASP A 104 -1.95 -22.53 -9.74
CA ASP A 104 -2.34 -22.78 -8.34
C ASP A 104 -2.00 -21.62 -7.40
N MET A 105 -2.45 -21.71 -6.15
CA MET A 105 -2.24 -20.68 -5.13
C MET A 105 -0.78 -20.59 -4.71
N ASP A 106 -0.04 -21.68 -4.69
CA ASP A 106 1.38 -21.69 -4.30
C ASP A 106 2.22 -20.96 -5.33
N SER A 107 2.02 -21.22 -6.61
CA SER A 107 2.67 -20.51 -7.72
C SER A 107 2.34 -19.02 -7.70
N TYR A 108 1.09 -18.65 -7.38
CA TYR A 108 0.66 -17.27 -7.24
C TYR A 108 1.34 -16.57 -6.05
N ALA A 109 1.41 -17.25 -4.91
CA ALA A 109 2.12 -16.79 -3.72
C ALA A 109 3.62 -16.59 -3.99
N GLN A 110 4.27 -17.58 -4.62
CA GLN A 110 5.70 -17.52 -4.98
C GLN A 110 6.00 -16.37 -5.95
N ALA A 111 5.09 -16.09 -6.89
CA ALA A 111 5.25 -14.93 -7.77
C ALA A 111 5.29 -13.61 -6.98
N LYS A 112 4.42 -13.42 -5.98
CA LYS A 112 4.43 -12.21 -5.12
C LYS A 112 5.66 -12.15 -4.20
N ARG A 113 6.12 -13.31 -3.71
CA ARG A 113 7.32 -13.41 -2.87
C ARG A 113 8.56 -12.85 -3.54
N GLN A 114 8.65 -12.90 -4.87
CA GLN A 114 9.80 -12.39 -5.62
C GLN A 114 10.13 -10.93 -5.32
N LEU A 115 9.12 -10.09 -5.01
CA LEU A 115 9.36 -8.70 -4.62
C LEU A 115 10.24 -8.60 -3.36
N PHE A 116 10.05 -9.51 -2.41
CA PHE A 116 10.72 -9.52 -1.10
C PHE A 116 12.09 -10.22 -1.13
N LEU A 117 12.48 -10.77 -2.28
CA LEU A 117 13.79 -11.36 -2.53
C LEU A 117 14.73 -10.41 -3.30
N THR A 118 14.26 -9.19 -3.60
CA THR A 118 15.06 -8.18 -4.29
C THR A 118 16.21 -7.70 -3.40
N GLU A 119 17.43 -7.71 -3.90
CA GLU A 119 18.64 -7.35 -3.14
C GLU A 119 18.63 -5.91 -2.61
N SER A 120 17.99 -4.99 -3.35
CA SER A 120 17.86 -3.58 -2.96
C SER A 120 16.86 -3.31 -1.84
N LEU A 121 16.04 -4.30 -1.45
CA LEU A 121 14.99 -4.10 -0.48
C LEU A 121 15.56 -3.95 0.93
N HIS A 122 15.26 -2.84 1.59
CA HIS A 122 15.70 -2.55 2.95
C HIS A 122 14.62 -2.83 3.98
N SER A 123 13.35 -2.68 3.61
CA SER A 123 12.22 -2.85 4.53
C SER A 123 11.05 -3.59 3.89
N ALA A 124 10.35 -4.38 4.69
CA ALA A 124 9.12 -5.06 4.30
C ALA A 124 7.98 -4.72 5.26
N VAL A 125 6.80 -4.45 4.70
CA VAL A 125 5.54 -4.20 5.44
C VAL A 125 4.57 -5.31 5.06
N ILE A 126 4.24 -6.19 6.01
CA ILE A 126 3.53 -7.44 5.75
C ILE A 126 2.24 -7.50 6.55
N ASN A 127 1.13 -7.72 5.86
CA ASN A 127 -0.17 -8.01 6.48
C ASN A 127 -0.17 -9.43 7.07
N ILE A 128 -0.32 -9.55 8.38
CA ILE A 128 -0.39 -10.85 9.07
C ILE A 128 -1.82 -11.27 9.45
N ASP A 129 -2.86 -10.53 9.05
CA ASP A 129 -4.22 -11.06 9.00
C ASP A 129 -4.38 -12.12 7.90
N ASP A 130 -3.49 -12.08 6.92
CA ASP A 130 -3.39 -13.03 5.81
C ASP A 130 -2.46 -14.20 6.17
N GLU A 131 -2.93 -15.44 6.01
CA GLU A 131 -2.15 -16.65 6.35
C GLU A 131 -0.83 -16.74 5.58
N TYR A 132 -0.85 -16.38 4.29
CA TYR A 132 0.39 -16.33 3.51
C TYR A 132 1.31 -15.19 3.97
N GLY A 133 0.73 -14.07 4.40
CA GLY A 133 1.50 -12.98 4.99
C GLY A 133 2.23 -13.41 6.25
N GLN A 134 1.62 -14.22 7.12
CA GLN A 134 2.29 -14.81 8.29
C GLN A 134 3.46 -15.71 7.87
N GLN A 135 3.26 -16.57 6.88
CA GLN A 135 4.33 -17.44 6.35
C GLN A 135 5.45 -16.60 5.75
N LEU A 136 5.11 -15.62 4.92
CA LEU A 136 6.08 -14.71 4.29
C LEU A 136 6.91 -13.97 5.34
N ALA A 137 6.28 -13.43 6.38
CA ALA A 137 6.98 -12.73 7.46
C ALA A 137 7.98 -13.63 8.21
N ASN A 138 7.66 -14.91 8.39
CA ASN A 138 8.55 -15.88 9.02
C ASN A 138 9.72 -16.30 8.12
N ASP A 139 9.53 -16.25 6.81
CA ASP A 139 10.52 -16.71 5.81
C ASP A 139 11.50 -15.61 5.36
N LEU A 140 11.23 -14.35 5.72
CA LEU A 140 12.08 -13.23 5.31
C LEU A 140 13.40 -13.21 6.09
N LYS A 141 14.45 -12.69 5.45
CA LYS A 141 15.80 -12.62 6.00
C LYS A 141 15.87 -11.69 7.23
N ASP A 142 16.70 -12.02 8.17
CA ASP A 142 16.90 -11.26 9.41
C ASP A 142 17.48 -9.85 9.21
N ASP A 143 18.17 -9.60 8.08
CA ASP A 143 18.75 -8.30 7.74
C ASP A 143 17.73 -7.29 7.14
N LEU A 144 16.52 -7.77 6.79
CA LEU A 144 15.45 -6.95 6.30
C LEU A 144 14.65 -6.33 7.47
N LYS A 145 14.48 -5.01 7.49
CA LYS A 145 13.65 -4.35 8.50
C LYS A 145 12.17 -4.72 8.27
N LEU A 146 11.70 -5.73 9.00
CA LEU A 146 10.34 -6.23 8.91
C LEU A 146 9.41 -5.46 9.83
N ILE A 147 8.34 -4.91 9.27
CA ILE A 147 7.16 -4.39 9.99
C ILE A 147 5.98 -5.27 9.61
N THR A 148 5.32 -5.84 10.60
CA THR A 148 4.04 -6.55 10.40
C THR A 148 2.87 -5.65 10.76
N TYR A 149 1.71 -5.86 10.14
CA TYR A 149 0.50 -5.17 10.54
C TYR A 149 -0.73 -6.06 10.51
N ALA A 150 -1.72 -5.73 11.35
CA ALA A 150 -2.99 -6.44 11.44
C ALA A 150 -4.12 -5.51 11.93
N VAL A 151 -5.37 -5.85 11.60
CA VAL A 151 -6.57 -5.19 12.12
C VAL A 151 -6.99 -5.89 13.42
N GLY A 152 -7.13 -5.15 14.50
CA GLY A 152 -7.50 -5.67 15.81
C GLY A 152 -6.51 -5.27 16.91
N GLU A 153 -6.59 -5.95 18.04
CA GLU A 153 -5.71 -5.70 19.17
C GLU A 153 -4.32 -6.29 18.94
N LYS A 154 -3.33 -5.68 19.60
CA LYS A 154 -1.95 -6.18 19.57
C LYS A 154 -1.88 -7.63 20.02
N PRO A 155 -1.18 -8.51 19.29
CA PRO A 155 -0.99 -9.90 19.69
C PRO A 155 -0.38 -9.99 21.09
N LYS A 156 -0.93 -10.85 21.96
CA LYS A 156 -0.45 -11.06 23.33
C LYS A 156 0.89 -11.81 23.40
N ALA A 157 1.25 -12.50 22.31
CA ALA A 157 2.50 -13.29 22.21
C ALA A 157 3.13 -13.12 20.83
N GLY A 158 4.45 -13.18 20.75
CA GLY A 158 5.23 -13.05 19.51
C GLY A 158 6.10 -11.77 19.50
N ASN A 159 6.80 -11.53 18.38
CA ASN A 159 7.63 -10.33 18.20
C ASN A 159 6.73 -9.10 17.95
N THR A 160 6.32 -8.45 19.02
CA THR A 160 5.45 -7.26 18.99
C THR A 160 6.22 -5.95 18.83
N GLN A 161 7.55 -5.99 18.80
CA GLN A 161 8.36 -4.76 18.72
C GLN A 161 8.20 -4.05 17.37
N ASN A 162 8.00 -4.80 16.30
CA ASN A 162 7.86 -4.28 14.93
C ASN A 162 6.45 -4.54 14.38
N HIS A 163 5.42 -4.37 15.21
CA HIS A 163 4.04 -4.64 14.84
C HIS A 163 3.17 -3.40 14.93
N VAL A 164 2.37 -3.17 13.90
CA VAL A 164 1.37 -2.10 13.81
C VAL A 164 -0.01 -2.74 13.86
N CYS A 165 -0.85 -2.31 14.79
CA CYS A 165 -2.23 -2.77 14.85
C CYS A 165 -3.22 -1.61 14.96
N GLY A 166 -4.45 -1.87 14.53
CA GLY A 166 -5.51 -0.86 14.54
C GLY A 166 -6.84 -1.42 14.99
N VAL A 167 -7.41 -0.87 16.06
CA VAL A 167 -8.72 -1.22 16.56
C VAL A 167 -9.76 -0.26 15.98
N VAL A 168 -10.72 -0.80 15.24
CA VAL A 168 -11.80 0.00 14.66
C VAL A 168 -12.72 0.49 15.79
N LYS A 169 -12.86 1.80 15.93
CA LYS A 169 -13.82 2.45 16.84
C LYS A 169 -15.11 2.79 16.14
N GLU A 170 -15.00 3.23 14.91
CA GLU A 170 -16.15 3.57 14.09
C GLU A 170 -15.89 3.20 12.63
N SER A 171 -16.88 2.60 11.98
CA SER A 171 -16.85 2.30 10.56
C SER A 171 -18.20 2.60 9.95
N GLY A 172 -18.24 3.56 9.04
CA GLY A 172 -19.45 4.03 8.38
C GLY A 172 -19.17 4.57 7.00
N ILE A 173 -20.19 5.13 6.37
CA ILE A 173 -20.04 5.82 5.09
C ILE A 173 -19.36 7.17 5.32
N ALA A 174 -18.19 7.36 4.69
CA ALA A 174 -17.35 8.55 4.85
C ALA A 174 -16.97 8.85 6.31
N ARG A 175 -16.84 7.80 7.12
CA ARG A 175 -16.41 7.91 8.52
C ARG A 175 -15.74 6.62 8.97
N LEU A 176 -14.46 6.69 9.26
CA LEU A 176 -13.64 5.62 9.74
C LEU A 176 -12.77 6.16 10.86
N SER A 177 -12.84 5.55 12.06
CA SER A 177 -11.98 5.89 13.19
C SER A 177 -11.28 4.65 13.71
N ILE A 178 -9.96 4.74 13.91
CA ILE A 178 -9.09 3.63 14.24
C ILE A 178 -8.13 4.09 15.35
N ASP A 179 -8.10 3.39 16.48
CA ASP A 179 -7.02 3.52 17.44
C ASP A 179 -5.84 2.66 16.97
N VAL A 180 -4.68 3.25 16.87
CA VAL A 180 -3.47 2.62 16.36
C VAL A 180 -2.45 2.45 17.46
N GLN A 181 -1.82 1.28 17.51
CA GLN A 181 -0.60 1.02 18.28
C GLN A 181 0.51 0.57 17.32
N SER A 182 1.70 1.13 17.49
CA SER A 182 2.82 0.89 16.58
C SER A 182 4.17 0.96 17.31
N PRO A 183 5.28 0.58 16.66
CA PRO A 183 6.63 0.77 17.19
C PRO A 183 7.01 2.24 17.40
N TRP A 184 6.31 3.16 16.74
CA TRP A 184 6.60 4.60 16.80
C TRP A 184 5.72 5.37 17.80
N GLY A 185 4.65 4.74 18.32
CA GLY A 185 3.73 5.35 19.28
C GLY A 185 2.30 4.82 19.16
N GLU A 186 1.41 5.47 19.90
CA GLU A 186 -0.02 5.20 19.91
C GLU A 186 -0.78 6.46 19.50
N GLY A 187 -1.88 6.32 18.77
CA GLY A 187 -2.68 7.46 18.32
C GLY A 187 -3.97 7.04 17.63
N ASN A 188 -4.63 7.99 17.00
CA ASN A 188 -5.90 7.76 16.30
C ASN A 188 -5.83 8.29 14.88
N ILE A 189 -6.42 7.55 13.94
CA ILE A 189 -6.70 8.00 12.58
C ILE A 189 -8.21 8.16 12.43
N THR A 190 -8.67 9.36 12.13
CA THR A 190 -10.08 9.62 11.79
C THR A 190 -10.17 10.10 10.35
N SER A 191 -10.70 9.29 9.46
CA SER A 191 -10.71 9.49 8.02
C SER A 191 -12.13 9.52 7.45
N LYS A 192 -12.29 10.20 6.31
CA LYS A 192 -13.53 10.20 5.51
C LYS A 192 -13.65 8.99 4.56
N LEU A 193 -12.69 8.08 4.59
CA LEU A 193 -12.71 6.89 3.76
C LEU A 193 -13.87 5.96 4.16
N THR A 194 -14.37 5.22 3.17
CA THR A 194 -15.47 4.27 3.33
C THR A 194 -14.94 2.84 3.21
N GLY A 195 -15.46 1.93 4.05
CA GLY A 195 -15.15 0.50 4.01
C GLY A 195 -14.07 0.07 5.01
N ALA A 196 -14.39 -0.99 5.77
CA ALA A 196 -13.52 -1.53 6.81
C ALA A 196 -12.17 -2.04 6.28
N PHE A 197 -12.10 -2.49 5.02
CA PHE A 197 -10.84 -2.91 4.40
C PHE A 197 -9.82 -1.77 4.27
N ASN A 198 -10.26 -0.51 4.27
CA ASN A 198 -9.34 0.64 4.29
C ASN A 198 -8.56 0.77 5.59
N VAL A 199 -9.00 0.13 6.68
CA VAL A 199 -8.19 0.03 7.90
C VAL A 199 -6.85 -0.62 7.61
N SER A 200 -6.86 -1.78 6.97
CA SER A 200 -5.65 -2.50 6.57
C SER A 200 -4.77 -1.66 5.62
N ASN A 201 -5.38 -0.98 4.63
CA ASN A 201 -4.64 -0.10 3.72
C ASN A 201 -4.01 1.10 4.46
N LEU A 202 -4.69 1.67 5.45
CA LEU A 202 -4.18 2.78 6.28
C LEU A 202 -3.03 2.34 7.17
N LEU A 203 -3.10 1.14 7.80
CA LEU A 203 -2.01 0.59 8.62
C LEU A 203 -0.76 0.31 7.79
N ALA A 204 -0.94 -0.24 6.58
CA ALA A 204 0.15 -0.41 5.63
C ALA A 204 0.78 0.93 5.25
N SER A 205 -0.04 1.93 4.95
CA SER A 205 0.42 3.27 4.57
C SER A 205 1.14 3.96 5.71
N LEU A 206 0.63 3.89 6.95
CA LEU A 206 1.29 4.39 8.15
C LEU A 206 2.70 3.81 8.31
N SER A 207 2.80 2.48 8.16
CA SER A 207 4.08 1.78 8.26
C SER A 207 5.10 2.29 7.25
N VAL A 208 4.67 2.50 5.99
CA VAL A 208 5.53 3.04 4.93
C VAL A 208 5.95 4.47 5.23
N LEU A 209 5.03 5.35 5.65
CA LEU A 209 5.34 6.74 5.99
C LEU A 209 6.40 6.83 7.08
N CYS A 210 6.23 6.10 8.17
CA CYS A 210 7.19 6.06 9.27
C CYS A 210 8.56 5.48 8.85
N LEU A 211 8.57 4.45 7.99
CA LEU A 211 9.80 3.89 7.41
C LEU A 211 10.50 4.88 6.47
N SER A 212 9.75 5.73 5.81
CA SER A 212 10.25 6.81 4.93
C SER A 212 10.69 8.06 5.70
N GLY A 213 10.67 8.03 7.05
CA GLY A 213 11.16 9.13 7.89
C GLY A 213 10.11 10.20 8.21
N VAL A 214 8.84 10.01 7.84
CA VAL A 214 7.76 10.90 8.27
C VAL A 214 7.46 10.64 9.75
N GLU A 215 7.44 11.68 10.56
CA GLU A 215 7.12 11.56 11.99
C GLU A 215 5.75 10.93 12.22
N PHE A 216 5.63 10.12 13.28
CA PHE A 216 4.42 9.32 13.54
C PHE A 216 3.17 10.20 13.67
N GLU A 217 3.22 11.25 14.48
CA GLU A 217 2.08 12.17 14.68
C GLU A 217 1.67 12.86 13.37
N ASN A 218 2.65 13.24 12.55
CA ASN A 218 2.36 13.82 11.24
C ASN A 218 1.77 12.77 10.29
N SER A 219 2.24 11.53 10.33
CA SER A 219 1.68 10.42 9.55
C SER A 219 0.21 10.16 9.88
N LEU A 220 -0.17 10.17 11.17
CA LEU A 220 -1.57 10.03 11.59
C LEU A 220 -2.46 11.17 11.04
N LYS A 221 -1.97 12.40 11.11
CA LYS A 221 -2.67 13.57 10.57
C LYS A 221 -2.86 13.46 9.06
N LEU A 222 -1.79 13.17 8.32
CA LEU A 222 -1.82 13.02 6.87
C LEU A 222 -2.79 11.92 6.42
N LEU A 223 -2.79 10.78 7.11
CA LEU A 223 -3.72 9.68 6.82
C LEU A 223 -5.17 10.02 7.16
N SER A 224 -5.41 10.91 8.12
CA SER A 224 -6.75 11.41 8.43
C SER A 224 -7.29 12.38 7.37
N GLU A 225 -6.42 13.04 6.63
CA GLU A 225 -6.74 14.02 5.59
C GLU A 225 -6.86 13.42 4.18
N LEU A 226 -6.63 12.10 4.03
CA LEU A 226 -6.67 11.41 2.73
C LEU A 226 -8.03 11.51 2.06
N GLU A 227 -7.97 11.68 0.75
CA GLU A 227 -9.14 11.57 -0.12
C GLU A 227 -9.28 10.16 -0.69
N ALA A 228 -10.51 9.77 -1.01
CA ALA A 228 -10.78 8.50 -1.65
C ALA A 228 -10.08 8.42 -3.02
N VAL A 229 -9.57 7.25 -3.34
CA VAL A 229 -8.99 6.99 -4.64
C VAL A 229 -10.11 6.87 -5.68
N PRO A 230 -10.00 7.52 -6.84
CA PRO A 230 -11.02 7.44 -7.88
C PRO A 230 -11.42 6.01 -8.21
N GLY A 231 -12.72 5.71 -8.17
CA GLY A 231 -13.27 4.38 -8.41
C GLY A 231 -12.96 3.34 -7.33
N ARG A 232 -12.54 3.73 -6.12
CA ARG A 232 -12.29 2.83 -4.98
C ARG A 232 -13.10 3.26 -3.77
N MET A 233 -14.33 2.76 -3.65
CA MET A 233 -15.32 3.18 -2.64
C MET A 233 -15.46 4.70 -2.56
N GLU A 234 -15.35 5.35 -3.69
CA GLU A 234 -15.48 6.80 -3.81
C GLU A 234 -16.92 7.22 -3.58
N CYS A 235 -17.14 8.06 -2.58
CA CYS A 235 -18.48 8.44 -2.14
C CYS A 235 -18.84 9.85 -2.63
N PHE A 236 -19.88 9.94 -3.42
CA PHE A 236 -20.44 11.20 -3.92
C PHE A 236 -21.72 11.54 -3.17
N THR A 237 -21.77 12.72 -2.56
CA THR A 237 -22.94 13.24 -1.88
C THR A 237 -23.25 14.64 -2.40
N LYS A 238 -24.49 14.90 -2.83
CA LYS A 238 -24.95 16.22 -3.23
C LYS A 238 -26.31 16.51 -2.60
N ASN A 239 -26.37 17.50 -1.69
CA ASN A 239 -27.60 18.13 -1.18
C ASN A 239 -28.73 17.14 -0.83
N ALA A 240 -28.59 16.33 0.23
CA ALA A 240 -29.60 15.41 0.77
C ALA A 240 -30.20 14.40 -0.23
N ARG A 241 -29.55 14.14 -1.35
CA ARG A 241 -29.94 13.12 -2.34
C ARG A 241 -29.25 11.77 -2.04
N PRO A 242 -29.68 10.68 -2.69
CA PRO A 242 -29.03 9.39 -2.49
C PRO A 242 -27.52 9.50 -2.70
N ARG A 243 -26.77 8.90 -1.80
CA ARG A 243 -25.33 8.78 -1.91
C ARG A 243 -24.99 7.78 -3.02
N VAL A 244 -24.00 8.11 -3.83
CA VAL A 244 -23.48 7.20 -4.84
C VAL A 244 -22.09 6.76 -4.39
N ILE A 245 -21.85 5.47 -4.34
CA ILE A 245 -20.53 4.89 -4.07
C ILE A 245 -20.08 4.23 -5.36
N VAL A 246 -18.89 4.60 -5.82
CA VAL A 246 -18.24 4.01 -7.00
C VAL A 246 -17.11 3.10 -6.51
N ASP A 247 -17.20 1.83 -6.88
CA ASP A 247 -16.14 0.83 -6.64
C ASP A 247 -15.91 0.06 -7.93
N TYR A 248 -14.65 -0.07 -8.33
CA TYR A 248 -14.25 -0.61 -9.63
C TYR A 248 -13.24 -1.75 -9.46
#